data_38c329377db0a4a57f8768a32ccaea96
#
_entry.id   38c329377db0a4a57f8768a32ccaea96
#
_cell.length_a   1.000
_cell.length_b   1.000
_cell.length_c   1.000
_cell.angle_alpha   90.00
_cell.angle_beta   90.00
_cell.angle_gamma   90.00
#
_symmetry.space_group_name_H-M   'P 1'
#
loop_
_entity.id
_entity.type
_entity.pdbx_description
1 polymer ?
#
loop_
_entity_poly.entity_id
_entity_poly.type
_entity_poly.pdbx_seq_one_letter_code
_entity_poly.pdbx_strand_id
1 'polypeptide(L)'
;WGSGNKNYSAMKLTLMLMGGSAFLMLGLIGIYYHSAPEGQPLTWNLIEIAQNSSISKDWQYFLFPMTFVGFGVLGAMFPFHTWSPDGHASAPTAVSMLHAGVLMKLGGYGCFRVAIYLMPQAAEDLAWIFLILTGISVVYGAFSACVQTDLKYINAYSSVSHCGLVLFAILMLNTTAMTGAIMQMLSHGLMTALFFALIGMIYGRTHTRDIRLMGGLMKIMPFLAVCYVIAGMASLGLPGLSGFVAEMTIFVGSFEAGMADYLAGEGSLRLVFTIIACCSIVITAVYILRVVGKLLLGPVYDEHHLSLTDATWWERTSTIVLIICVAAIGCFPNFFESLIKFTFSPQIFAVIGMN
;
A
#
# COMPACT_ATOMS: atom_id res chain seq x y z
N TRP A 1 -7.46 3.27 24.89
CA TRP A 1 -6.99 1.91 24.55
C TRP A 1 -5.69 1.92 23.74
N GLY A 2 -5.25 3.06 23.21
CA GLY A 2 -3.97 3.20 22.53
C GLY A 2 -2.79 3.32 23.51
N SER A 3 -1.56 3.26 22.95
CA SER A 3 -0.29 3.37 23.69
C SER A 3 0.53 4.59 23.26
N GLY A 4 1.49 5.01 24.10
CA GLY A 4 2.36 6.15 23.79
C GLY A 4 1.60 7.48 23.66
N ASN A 5 2.00 8.30 22.67
CA ASN A 5 1.42 9.63 22.42
C ASN A 5 0.06 9.55 21.70
N LYS A 6 -0.85 8.70 22.18
CA LYS A 6 -2.12 8.37 21.52
C LYS A 6 -2.98 9.58 21.18
N ASN A 7 -3.04 10.60 22.04
CA ASN A 7 -3.84 11.81 21.82
C ASN A 7 -3.29 12.64 20.65
N TYR A 8 -1.97 12.82 20.59
CA TYR A 8 -1.30 13.50 19.47
C TYR A 8 -1.51 12.75 18.17
N SER A 9 -1.29 11.42 18.18
CA SER A 9 -1.44 10.58 17.00
C SER A 9 -2.87 10.57 16.47
N ALA A 10 -3.86 10.50 17.36
CA ALA A 10 -5.28 10.57 16.99
C ALA A 10 -5.64 11.94 16.38
N MET A 11 -5.19 13.04 17.00
CA MET A 11 -5.41 14.39 16.48
C MET A 11 -4.77 14.56 15.09
N LYS A 12 -3.50 14.14 14.94
CA LYS A 12 -2.76 14.24 13.67
C LYS A 12 -3.44 13.44 12.56
N LEU A 13 -3.84 12.19 12.84
CA LEU A 13 -4.57 11.33 11.92
C LEU A 13 -5.88 12.00 11.50
N THR A 14 -6.69 12.47 12.46
CA THR A 14 -7.99 13.09 12.18
C THR A 14 -7.84 14.35 11.32
N LEU A 15 -6.92 15.25 11.67
CA LEU A 15 -6.73 16.50 10.93
C LEU A 15 -6.21 16.26 9.50
N MET A 16 -5.26 15.34 9.33
CA MET A 16 -4.72 15.02 8.02
C MET A 16 -5.77 14.37 7.11
N LEU A 17 -6.53 13.38 7.63
CA LEU A 17 -7.58 12.73 6.86
C LEU A 17 -8.76 13.67 6.59
N MET A 18 -9.11 14.56 7.52
CA MET A 18 -10.13 15.59 7.31
C MET A 18 -9.72 16.56 6.20
N GLY A 19 -8.46 17.02 6.20
CA GLY A 19 -7.92 17.84 5.12
C GLY A 19 -7.99 17.14 3.76
N GLY A 20 -7.55 15.87 3.70
CA GLY A 20 -7.67 15.04 2.49
C GLY A 20 -9.12 14.86 2.03
N SER A 21 -10.04 14.63 2.97
CA SER A 21 -11.48 14.49 2.68
C SER A 21 -12.10 15.78 2.13
N ALA A 22 -11.65 16.95 2.57
CA ALA A 22 -12.12 18.23 2.05
C ALA A 22 -11.76 18.38 0.56
N PHE A 23 -10.51 18.08 0.18
CA PHE A 23 -10.09 18.05 -1.22
C PHE A 23 -10.90 17.05 -2.03
N LEU A 24 -11.09 15.85 -1.49
CA LEU A 24 -11.86 14.79 -2.13
C LEU A 24 -13.32 15.20 -2.37
N MET A 25 -13.98 15.78 -1.38
CA MET A 25 -15.36 16.24 -1.50
C MET A 25 -15.53 17.31 -2.59
N LEU A 26 -14.61 18.29 -2.65
CA LEU A 26 -14.60 19.29 -3.70
C LEU A 26 -14.44 18.64 -5.09
N GLY A 27 -13.50 17.69 -5.21
CA GLY A 27 -13.28 16.95 -6.45
C GLY A 27 -14.51 16.16 -6.89
N LEU A 28 -15.13 15.38 -5.99
CA LEU A 28 -16.30 14.57 -6.30
C LEU A 28 -17.53 15.41 -6.67
N ILE A 29 -17.79 16.49 -5.93
CA ILE A 29 -18.88 17.42 -6.24
C ILE A 29 -18.63 18.08 -7.61
N GLY A 30 -17.37 18.49 -7.88
CA GLY A 30 -17.00 19.04 -9.18
C GLY A 30 -17.22 18.05 -10.33
N ILE A 31 -16.80 16.79 -10.17
CA ILE A 31 -17.06 15.71 -11.14
C ILE A 31 -18.56 15.56 -11.38
N TYR A 32 -19.37 15.51 -10.32
CA TYR A 32 -20.82 15.38 -10.43
C TYR A 32 -21.44 16.48 -11.26
N TYR A 33 -21.10 17.74 -11.01
CA TYR A 33 -21.69 18.88 -11.73
C TYR A 33 -21.20 19.02 -13.17
N HIS A 34 -19.98 18.61 -13.49
CA HIS A 34 -19.38 18.79 -14.81
C HIS A 34 -19.39 17.55 -15.70
N SER A 35 -19.92 16.41 -15.21
CA SER A 35 -19.91 15.15 -15.95
C SER A 35 -21.09 14.97 -16.91
N ALA A 36 -22.21 15.62 -16.68
CA ALA A 36 -23.38 15.47 -17.51
C ALA A 36 -23.35 16.39 -18.73
N PRO A 37 -23.65 15.88 -19.95
CA PRO A 37 -23.88 16.70 -21.11
C PRO A 37 -25.09 17.65 -20.91
N GLU A 38 -25.13 18.76 -21.63
CA GLU A 38 -26.23 19.70 -21.53
C GLU A 38 -27.59 19.02 -21.77
N GLY A 39 -28.52 19.22 -20.83
CA GLY A 39 -29.88 18.67 -20.91
C GLY A 39 -30.02 17.23 -20.38
N GLN A 40 -28.97 16.59 -19.93
CA GLN A 40 -29.04 15.27 -19.27
C GLN A 40 -29.08 15.38 -17.75
N PRO A 41 -29.75 14.42 -17.06
CA PRO A 41 -29.75 14.41 -15.60
C PRO A 41 -28.36 14.09 -15.04
N LEU A 42 -28.01 14.74 -13.92
CA LEU A 42 -26.80 14.45 -13.16
C LEU A 42 -26.89 13.05 -12.51
N THR A 43 -25.79 12.32 -12.52
CA THR A 43 -25.70 10.96 -11.94
C THR A 43 -24.46 10.81 -11.06
N TRP A 44 -24.56 9.92 -10.06
CA TRP A 44 -23.42 9.45 -9.25
C TRP A 44 -22.90 8.08 -9.73
N ASN A 45 -23.49 7.52 -10.78
CA ASN A 45 -23.04 6.24 -11.32
C ASN A 45 -21.72 6.44 -12.09
N LEU A 46 -20.63 5.93 -11.53
CA LEU A 46 -19.29 6.09 -12.09
C LEU A 46 -19.16 5.53 -13.52
N ILE A 47 -19.93 4.48 -13.85
CA ILE A 47 -19.92 3.88 -15.20
C ILE A 47 -20.60 4.81 -16.20
N GLU A 48 -21.74 5.37 -15.85
CA GLU A 48 -22.43 6.34 -16.66
C GLU A 48 -21.62 7.62 -16.86
N ILE A 49 -20.99 8.12 -15.78
CA ILE A 49 -20.10 9.26 -15.86
C ILE A 49 -18.96 8.99 -16.84
N ALA A 50 -18.27 7.84 -16.72
CA ALA A 50 -17.13 7.52 -17.59
C ALA A 50 -17.52 7.37 -19.06
N GLN A 51 -18.71 6.80 -19.35
CA GLN A 51 -19.21 6.59 -20.71
C GLN A 51 -19.72 7.87 -21.36
N ASN A 52 -20.32 8.76 -20.60
CA ASN A 52 -21.02 9.96 -21.08
C ASN A 52 -20.33 11.26 -20.64
N SER A 53 -19.12 11.20 -20.08
CA SER A 53 -18.46 12.36 -19.50
C SER A 53 -18.24 13.46 -20.52
N SER A 54 -18.75 14.66 -20.18
CA SER A 54 -18.50 15.90 -20.89
C SER A 54 -17.53 16.83 -20.14
N ILE A 55 -16.81 16.28 -19.15
CA ILE A 55 -15.87 17.09 -18.37
C ILE A 55 -14.80 17.67 -19.29
N SER A 56 -14.81 18.99 -19.48
CA SER A 56 -13.82 19.65 -20.30
C SER A 56 -12.41 19.48 -19.76
N LYS A 57 -11.42 19.54 -20.63
CA LYS A 57 -10.01 19.39 -20.26
C LYS A 57 -9.60 20.31 -19.11
N ASP A 58 -10.05 21.56 -19.13
CA ASP A 58 -9.75 22.54 -18.08
C ASP A 58 -10.28 22.12 -16.70
N TRP A 59 -11.52 21.59 -16.67
CA TRP A 59 -12.07 21.05 -15.43
C TRP A 59 -11.36 19.78 -14.99
N GLN A 60 -10.96 18.90 -15.91
CA GLN A 60 -10.16 17.74 -15.54
C GLN A 60 -8.83 18.14 -14.88
N TYR A 61 -8.14 19.18 -15.38
CA TYR A 61 -6.89 19.68 -14.77
C TYR A 61 -7.08 20.24 -13.36
N PHE A 62 -8.26 20.73 -13.03
CA PHE A 62 -8.55 21.21 -11.69
C PHE A 62 -9.02 20.08 -10.74
N LEU A 63 -9.91 19.22 -11.22
CA LEU A 63 -10.56 18.17 -10.41
C LEU A 63 -9.66 16.94 -10.16
N PHE A 64 -8.80 16.60 -11.13
CA PHE A 64 -7.89 15.46 -11.00
C PHE A 64 -6.92 15.62 -9.83
N PRO A 65 -6.17 16.72 -9.68
CA PRO A 65 -5.32 16.92 -8.51
C PRO A 65 -6.10 16.90 -7.19
N MET A 66 -7.29 17.49 -7.15
CA MET A 66 -8.14 17.48 -5.96
C MET A 66 -8.49 16.05 -5.51
N THR A 67 -8.98 15.24 -6.44
CA THR A 67 -9.35 13.84 -6.16
C THR A 67 -8.13 12.97 -5.88
N PHE A 68 -7.06 13.11 -6.68
CA PHE A 68 -5.85 12.32 -6.52
C PHE A 68 -5.13 12.62 -5.20
N VAL A 69 -4.99 13.89 -4.81
CA VAL A 69 -4.41 14.28 -3.51
C VAL A 69 -5.32 13.82 -2.37
N GLY A 70 -6.64 14.02 -2.48
CA GLY A 70 -7.58 13.59 -1.45
C GLY A 70 -7.48 12.09 -1.14
N PHE A 71 -7.49 11.25 -2.15
CA PHE A 71 -7.26 9.81 -2.00
C PHE A 71 -5.81 9.48 -1.65
N GLY A 72 -4.84 10.23 -2.18
CA GLY A 72 -3.42 10.08 -1.89
C GLY A 72 -3.08 10.34 -0.41
N VAL A 73 -3.75 11.29 0.24
CA VAL A 73 -3.63 11.49 1.70
C VAL A 73 -4.08 10.23 2.44
N LEU A 74 -5.20 9.63 2.05
CA LEU A 74 -5.68 8.37 2.62
C LEU A 74 -4.73 7.20 2.32
N GLY A 75 -4.13 7.16 1.14
CA GLY A 75 -3.09 6.21 0.74
C GLY A 75 -1.70 6.47 1.34
N ALA A 76 -1.56 7.48 2.20
CA ALA A 76 -0.30 7.92 2.82
C ALA A 76 0.79 8.27 1.79
N MET A 77 0.44 8.99 0.74
CA MET A 77 1.36 9.52 -0.26
C MET A 77 2.26 10.63 0.34
N PHE A 78 3.53 10.65 -0.02
CA PHE A 78 4.41 11.77 0.33
C PHE A 78 3.91 13.08 -0.32
N PRO A 79 3.89 14.21 0.40
CA PRO A 79 4.35 14.45 1.77
C PRO A 79 3.29 14.21 2.87
N PHE A 80 2.10 13.76 2.53
CA PHE A 80 0.95 13.63 3.42
C PHE A 80 0.88 12.31 4.21
N HIS A 81 1.98 11.55 4.27
CA HIS A 81 2.05 10.22 4.87
C HIS A 81 2.23 10.20 6.39
N THR A 82 2.62 11.33 7.00
CA THR A 82 3.12 11.36 8.39
C THR A 82 2.13 10.94 9.47
N TRP A 83 0.83 10.96 9.17
CA TRP A 83 -0.22 10.47 10.06
C TRP A 83 -0.19 8.94 10.23
N SER A 84 0.23 8.22 9.18
CA SER A 84 0.15 6.76 9.12
C SER A 84 1.08 6.08 10.13
N PRO A 85 2.40 6.37 10.21
CA PRO A 85 3.27 5.75 11.21
C PRO A 85 2.83 6.04 12.65
N ASP A 86 2.50 7.28 12.97
CA ASP A 86 2.06 7.67 14.31
C ASP A 86 0.72 7.03 14.68
N GLY A 87 -0.23 7.00 13.73
CA GLY A 87 -1.53 6.38 13.90
C GLY A 87 -1.43 4.88 14.16
N HIS A 88 -0.63 4.16 13.37
CA HIS A 88 -0.44 2.71 13.55
C HIS A 88 0.30 2.35 14.84
N ALA A 89 1.34 3.11 15.19
CA ALA A 89 2.13 2.82 16.38
C ALA A 89 1.33 3.03 17.68
N SER A 90 0.47 4.04 17.71
CA SER A 90 -0.32 4.40 18.89
C SER A 90 -1.63 3.64 19.03
N ALA A 91 -2.20 3.17 17.92
CA ALA A 91 -3.47 2.44 17.91
C ALA A 91 -3.35 1.05 18.54
N PRO A 92 -4.46 0.49 19.09
CA PRO A 92 -4.54 -0.93 19.41
C PRO A 92 -4.23 -1.79 18.18
N THR A 93 -3.62 -2.95 18.38
CA THR A 93 -3.12 -3.77 17.27
C THR A 93 -4.21 -4.15 16.25
N ALA A 94 -5.40 -4.53 16.72
CA ALA A 94 -6.53 -4.83 15.83
C ALA A 94 -6.92 -3.64 14.93
N VAL A 95 -6.86 -2.42 15.46
CA VAL A 95 -7.10 -1.19 14.69
C VAL A 95 -5.98 -0.97 13.67
N SER A 96 -4.72 -1.23 14.06
CA SER A 96 -3.58 -1.13 13.13
C SER A 96 -3.71 -2.12 11.97
N MET A 97 -4.21 -3.35 12.23
CA MET A 97 -4.49 -4.34 11.18
C MET A 97 -5.50 -3.82 10.15
N LEU A 98 -6.60 -3.22 10.60
CA LEU A 98 -7.63 -2.66 9.72
C LEU A 98 -7.16 -1.40 8.98
N HIS A 99 -6.44 -0.51 9.66
CA HIS A 99 -5.89 0.70 9.05
C HIS A 99 -4.92 0.35 7.92
N ALA A 100 -3.93 -0.47 8.22
CA ALA A 100 -2.92 -0.85 7.21
C ALA A 100 -3.50 -1.85 6.19
N GLY A 101 -4.33 -2.80 6.62
CA GLY A 101 -4.88 -3.84 5.76
C GLY A 101 -5.93 -3.33 4.77
N VAL A 102 -6.78 -2.40 5.16
CA VAL A 102 -7.95 -1.96 4.37
C VAL A 102 -7.93 -0.46 4.09
N LEU A 103 -7.85 0.40 5.13
CA LEU A 103 -8.08 1.83 4.99
C LEU A 103 -7.15 2.49 3.97
N MET A 104 -5.84 2.22 4.04
CA MET A 104 -4.87 2.80 3.10
C MET A 104 -5.11 2.35 1.65
N LYS A 105 -5.68 1.15 1.44
CA LYS A 105 -5.99 0.63 0.10
C LYS A 105 -7.19 1.31 -0.54
N LEU A 106 -8.12 1.85 0.26
CA LEU A 106 -9.20 2.70 -0.26
C LEU A 106 -8.63 3.96 -0.94
N GLY A 107 -7.49 4.49 -0.46
CA GLY A 107 -6.77 5.57 -1.15
C GLY A 107 -6.31 5.16 -2.54
N GLY A 108 -5.62 4.03 -2.67
CA GLY A 108 -5.19 3.48 -3.96
C GLY A 108 -6.36 3.16 -4.89
N TYR A 109 -7.38 2.51 -4.37
CA TYR A 109 -8.59 2.20 -5.12
C TYR A 109 -9.30 3.46 -5.64
N GLY A 110 -9.42 4.49 -4.79
CA GLY A 110 -10.04 5.75 -5.18
C GLY A 110 -9.24 6.51 -6.24
N CYS A 111 -7.90 6.54 -6.14
CA CYS A 111 -7.06 7.10 -7.20
C CYS A 111 -7.27 6.38 -8.53
N PHE A 112 -7.33 5.05 -8.52
CA PHE A 112 -7.57 4.24 -9.71
C PHE A 112 -9.00 4.41 -10.26
N ARG A 113 -10.01 4.20 -9.40
CA ARG A 113 -11.42 4.09 -9.82
C ARG A 113 -12.09 5.44 -10.06
N VAL A 114 -11.61 6.51 -9.47
CA VAL A 114 -12.22 7.84 -9.58
C VAL A 114 -11.29 8.80 -10.32
N ALA A 115 -10.09 9.03 -9.79
CA ALA A 115 -9.23 10.07 -10.36
C ALA A 115 -8.82 9.73 -11.80
N ILE A 116 -8.23 8.57 -12.05
CA ILE A 116 -7.74 8.20 -13.39
C ILE A 116 -8.88 7.80 -14.32
N TYR A 117 -9.80 6.97 -13.83
CA TYR A 117 -10.87 6.44 -14.67
C TYR A 117 -11.82 7.52 -15.22
N LEU A 118 -12.16 8.53 -14.41
CA LEU A 118 -13.08 9.59 -14.81
C LEU A 118 -12.40 10.77 -15.51
N MET A 119 -11.08 10.92 -15.36
CA MET A 119 -10.31 12.07 -15.88
C MET A 119 -9.02 11.60 -16.57
N PRO A 120 -9.11 10.77 -17.63
CA PRO A 120 -7.93 10.15 -18.24
C PRO A 120 -6.99 11.15 -18.90
N GLN A 121 -7.50 12.24 -19.50
CA GLN A 121 -6.68 13.26 -20.15
C GLN A 121 -5.79 14.00 -19.14
N ALA A 122 -6.37 14.44 -18.01
CA ALA A 122 -5.58 15.08 -16.96
C ALA A 122 -4.65 14.09 -16.27
N ALA A 123 -5.04 12.82 -16.16
CA ALA A 123 -4.18 11.78 -15.63
C ALA A 123 -2.92 11.60 -16.48
N GLU A 124 -3.05 11.57 -17.82
CA GLU A 124 -1.93 11.47 -18.75
C GLU A 124 -0.98 12.67 -18.64
N ASP A 125 -1.52 13.87 -18.72
CA ASP A 125 -0.74 15.12 -18.74
C ASP A 125 -0.10 15.46 -17.39
N LEU A 126 -0.72 15.08 -16.24
CA LEU A 126 -0.26 15.42 -14.90
C LEU A 126 0.41 14.25 -14.15
N ALA A 127 0.40 13.05 -14.72
CA ALA A 127 0.97 11.84 -14.08
C ALA A 127 2.40 12.07 -13.58
N TRP A 128 3.24 12.79 -14.33
CA TRP A 128 4.64 13.01 -13.99
C TRP A 128 4.85 13.69 -12.64
N ILE A 129 3.97 14.64 -12.25
CA ILE A 129 4.05 15.34 -10.96
C ILE A 129 3.84 14.34 -9.81
N PHE A 130 2.76 13.55 -9.91
CA PHE A 130 2.41 12.58 -8.88
C PHE A 130 3.34 11.36 -8.88
N LEU A 131 3.93 11.02 -10.03
CA LEU A 131 4.94 9.98 -10.16
C LEU A 131 6.19 10.30 -9.33
N ILE A 132 6.64 11.57 -9.34
CA ILE A 132 7.74 12.03 -8.50
C ILE A 132 7.39 11.86 -7.01
N LEU A 133 6.20 12.31 -6.59
CA LEU A 133 5.78 12.21 -5.19
C LEU A 133 5.63 10.77 -4.71
N THR A 134 5.06 9.91 -5.55
CA THR A 134 4.89 8.49 -5.23
C THR A 134 6.21 7.74 -5.27
N GLY A 135 7.11 8.06 -6.20
CA GLY A 135 8.47 7.53 -6.24
C GLY A 135 9.27 7.89 -4.98
N ILE A 136 9.15 9.14 -4.50
CA ILE A 136 9.72 9.54 -3.21
C ILE A 136 9.10 8.72 -2.07
N SER A 137 7.77 8.50 -2.06
CA SER A 137 7.11 7.67 -1.04
C SER A 137 7.72 6.27 -0.95
N VAL A 138 7.97 5.62 -2.09
CA VAL A 138 8.54 4.28 -2.16
C VAL A 138 9.90 4.25 -1.47
N VAL A 139 10.81 5.12 -1.88
CA VAL A 139 12.19 5.14 -1.37
C VAL A 139 12.25 5.64 0.07
N TYR A 140 11.61 6.76 0.35
CA TYR A 140 11.59 7.36 1.68
C TYR A 140 10.98 6.43 2.73
N GLY A 141 9.85 5.77 2.40
CA GLY A 141 9.21 4.81 3.29
C GLY A 141 10.14 3.65 3.65
N ALA A 142 10.83 3.07 2.66
CA ALA A 142 11.77 1.98 2.86
C ALA A 142 12.98 2.39 3.72
N PHE A 143 13.62 3.54 3.45
CA PHE A 143 14.72 4.05 4.27
C PHE A 143 14.27 4.39 5.70
N SER A 144 13.08 4.98 5.85
CA SER A 144 12.54 5.29 7.17
C SER A 144 12.31 4.03 7.99
N ALA A 145 11.83 2.93 7.38
CA ALA A 145 11.70 1.64 8.04
C ALA A 145 13.07 1.09 8.51
N CYS A 146 14.15 1.32 7.76
CA CYS A 146 15.49 0.87 8.13
C CYS A 146 16.02 1.49 9.44
N VAL A 147 15.65 2.73 9.75
CA VAL A 147 16.17 3.41 10.94
C VAL A 147 15.32 3.24 12.17
N GLN A 148 14.10 2.73 12.03
CA GLN A 148 13.21 2.49 13.17
C GLN A 148 13.67 1.32 14.04
N THR A 149 13.31 1.39 15.33
CA THR A 149 13.57 0.34 16.32
C THR A 149 12.31 -0.25 16.93
N ASP A 150 11.18 0.44 16.82
CA ASP A 150 9.87 -0.06 17.24
C ASP A 150 9.22 -0.86 16.10
N LEU A 151 8.80 -2.10 16.38
CA LEU A 151 8.21 -3.01 15.40
C LEU A 151 6.99 -2.42 14.67
N LYS A 152 6.14 -1.66 15.37
CA LYS A 152 4.98 -1.03 14.75
C LYS A 152 5.36 0.08 13.80
N TYR A 153 6.38 0.90 14.16
CA TYR A 153 6.89 1.96 13.28
C TYR A 153 7.58 1.37 12.05
N ILE A 154 8.36 0.29 12.19
CA ILE A 154 9.00 -0.39 11.05
C ILE A 154 7.93 -0.83 10.05
N ASN A 155 6.89 -1.54 10.53
CA ASN A 155 5.82 -2.02 9.67
C ASN A 155 4.96 -0.90 9.07
N ALA A 156 4.76 0.19 9.82
CA ALA A 156 4.02 1.34 9.34
C ALA A 156 4.75 2.09 8.21
N TYR A 157 6.06 2.31 8.33
CA TYR A 157 6.86 2.91 7.25
C TYR A 157 7.03 1.96 6.05
N SER A 158 7.11 0.66 6.28
CA SER A 158 7.00 -0.34 5.22
C SER A 158 5.69 -0.18 4.45
N SER A 159 4.57 0.03 5.15
CA SER A 159 3.27 0.27 4.52
C SER A 159 3.22 1.57 3.70
N VAL A 160 3.89 2.64 4.13
CA VAL A 160 4.05 3.88 3.32
C VAL A 160 4.78 3.58 2.01
N SER A 161 5.85 2.78 2.05
CA SER A 161 6.60 2.39 0.85
C SER A 161 5.73 1.57 -0.13
N HIS A 162 5.08 0.50 0.34
CA HIS A 162 4.26 -0.35 -0.51
C HIS A 162 2.99 0.34 -1.02
N CYS A 163 2.35 1.21 -0.24
CA CYS A 163 1.23 2.03 -0.73
C CYS A 163 1.70 3.08 -1.74
N GLY A 164 2.90 3.65 -1.53
CA GLY A 164 3.57 4.48 -2.52
C GLY A 164 3.76 3.75 -3.85
N LEU A 165 4.19 2.47 -3.80
CA LEU A 165 4.37 1.61 -4.97
C LEU A 165 3.04 1.33 -5.69
N VAL A 166 1.92 1.17 -4.96
CA VAL A 166 0.59 1.05 -5.56
C VAL A 166 0.22 2.30 -6.35
N LEU A 167 0.34 3.49 -5.73
CA LEU A 167 0.04 4.75 -6.40
C LEU A 167 0.97 5.01 -7.59
N PHE A 168 2.25 4.68 -7.44
CA PHE A 168 3.24 4.74 -8.50
C PHE A 168 2.83 3.88 -9.71
N ALA A 169 2.43 2.63 -9.47
CA ALA A 169 2.02 1.70 -10.53
C ALA A 169 0.75 2.15 -11.26
N ILE A 170 -0.19 2.75 -10.54
CA ILE A 170 -1.42 3.31 -11.14
C ILE A 170 -1.08 4.46 -12.11
N LEU A 171 -0.10 5.29 -11.77
CA LEU A 171 0.34 6.44 -12.57
C LEU A 171 1.18 6.06 -13.80
N MET A 172 1.60 4.79 -13.92
CA MET A 172 2.24 4.31 -15.14
C MET A 172 1.30 4.27 -16.35
N LEU A 173 -0.01 4.29 -16.11
CA LEU A 173 -1.05 4.26 -17.14
C LEU A 173 -0.86 3.07 -18.11
N ASN A 174 -0.45 1.93 -17.58
CA ASN A 174 -0.22 0.69 -18.31
C ASN A 174 -1.06 -0.43 -17.66
N THR A 175 -1.71 -1.24 -18.48
CA THR A 175 -2.62 -2.31 -18.03
C THR A 175 -1.93 -3.30 -17.08
N THR A 176 -0.70 -3.69 -17.40
CA THR A 176 0.10 -4.62 -16.60
C THR A 176 0.43 -4.01 -15.24
N ALA A 177 0.93 -2.76 -15.22
CA ALA A 177 1.27 -2.07 -13.97
C ALA A 177 0.05 -1.85 -13.08
N MET A 178 -1.08 -1.44 -13.66
CA MET A 178 -2.34 -1.25 -12.93
C MET A 178 -2.90 -2.56 -12.36
N THR A 179 -2.82 -3.65 -13.13
CA THR A 179 -3.19 -4.99 -12.63
C THR A 179 -2.32 -5.37 -11.44
N GLY A 180 -1.01 -5.14 -11.54
CA GLY A 180 -0.07 -5.31 -10.44
C GLY A 180 -0.40 -4.45 -9.22
N ALA A 181 -0.82 -3.19 -9.42
CA ALA A 181 -1.25 -2.30 -8.33
C ALA A 181 -2.45 -2.86 -7.56
N ILE A 182 -3.46 -3.40 -8.26
CA ILE A 182 -4.63 -4.02 -7.63
C ILE A 182 -4.21 -5.27 -6.86
N MET A 183 -3.36 -6.11 -7.47
CA MET A 183 -2.80 -7.29 -6.78
C MET A 183 -2.00 -6.88 -5.54
N GLN A 184 -1.23 -5.79 -5.61
CA GLN A 184 -0.46 -5.28 -4.48
C GLN A 184 -1.36 -4.73 -3.36
N MET A 185 -2.48 -4.10 -3.68
CA MET A 185 -3.45 -3.69 -2.67
C MET A 185 -3.97 -4.90 -1.87
N LEU A 186 -4.31 -5.99 -2.53
CA LEU A 186 -4.78 -7.22 -1.89
C LEU A 186 -3.65 -7.91 -1.12
N SER A 187 -2.51 -8.13 -1.76
CA SER A 187 -1.33 -8.79 -1.18
C SER A 187 -0.82 -8.08 0.07
N HIS A 188 -0.55 -6.79 -0.05
CA HIS A 188 -0.06 -5.96 1.04
C HIS A 188 -1.10 -5.84 2.16
N GLY A 189 -2.40 -5.83 1.83
CA GLY A 189 -3.49 -5.84 2.82
C GLY A 189 -3.42 -7.03 3.76
N LEU A 190 -3.35 -8.23 3.19
CA LEU A 190 -3.26 -9.49 3.94
C LEU A 190 -1.93 -9.62 4.71
N MET A 191 -0.83 -9.27 4.04
CA MET A 191 0.51 -9.32 4.62
C MET A 191 0.65 -8.39 5.83
N THR A 192 0.20 -7.14 5.73
CA THR A 192 0.28 -6.19 6.85
C THR A 192 -0.65 -6.55 8.00
N ALA A 193 -1.83 -7.10 7.71
CA ALA A 193 -2.71 -7.66 8.73
C ALA A 193 -2.00 -8.78 9.51
N LEU A 194 -1.33 -9.69 8.80
CA LEU A 194 -0.52 -10.76 9.40
C LEU A 194 0.61 -10.18 10.27
N PHE A 195 1.38 -9.22 9.76
CA PHE A 195 2.46 -8.59 10.54
C PHE A 195 1.97 -7.91 11.81
N PHE A 196 0.91 -7.09 11.73
CA PHE A 196 0.38 -6.44 12.92
C PHE A 196 -0.21 -7.44 13.90
N ALA A 197 -0.86 -8.51 13.44
CA ALA A 197 -1.30 -9.59 14.32
C ALA A 197 -0.14 -10.21 15.11
N LEU A 198 0.94 -10.58 14.41
CA LEU A 198 2.14 -11.16 15.03
C LEU A 198 2.83 -10.18 16.00
N ILE A 199 2.97 -8.91 15.61
CA ILE A 199 3.52 -7.86 16.49
C ILE A 199 2.64 -7.71 17.74
N GLY A 200 1.31 -7.79 17.60
CA GLY A 200 0.39 -7.73 18.72
C GLY A 200 0.52 -8.89 19.68
N MET A 201 0.67 -10.10 19.14
CA MET A 201 0.87 -11.32 19.93
C MET A 201 2.22 -11.30 20.66
N ILE A 202 3.29 -10.84 20.02
CA ILE A 202 4.61 -10.65 20.65
C ILE A 202 4.51 -9.58 21.75
N TYR A 203 3.97 -8.42 21.44
CA TYR A 203 3.82 -7.31 22.40
C TYR A 203 2.95 -7.68 23.61
N GLY A 204 1.87 -8.44 23.41
CA GLY A 204 1.01 -8.92 24.49
C GLY A 204 1.72 -9.82 25.50
N ARG A 205 2.85 -10.44 25.11
CA ARG A 205 3.67 -11.31 25.95
C ARG A 205 4.91 -10.61 26.50
N THR A 206 5.63 -9.90 25.65
CA THR A 206 6.91 -9.26 26.01
C THR A 206 6.75 -7.86 26.60
N HIS A 207 5.58 -7.24 26.45
CA HIS A 207 5.29 -5.85 26.82
C HIS A 207 6.27 -4.81 26.24
N THR A 208 7.11 -5.21 25.29
CA THR A 208 8.03 -4.32 24.55
C THR A 208 7.85 -4.46 23.04
N ARG A 209 8.20 -3.42 22.30
CA ARG A 209 8.22 -3.41 20.82
C ARG A 209 9.60 -3.01 20.28
N ASP A 210 10.54 -2.70 21.17
CA ASP A 210 11.89 -2.30 20.79
C ASP A 210 12.73 -3.52 20.45
N ILE A 211 13.13 -3.63 19.17
CA ILE A 211 13.96 -4.75 18.67
C ILE A 211 15.35 -4.82 19.30
N ARG A 212 15.77 -3.77 20.01
CA ARG A 212 17.06 -3.78 20.72
C ARG A 212 17.01 -4.51 22.05
N LEU A 213 15.80 -4.64 22.61
CA LEU A 213 15.53 -5.29 23.91
C LEU A 213 15.04 -6.71 23.74
N MET A 214 14.91 -7.20 22.50
CA MET A 214 14.40 -8.52 22.18
C MET A 214 15.45 -9.34 21.41
N GLY A 215 15.44 -10.64 21.62
CA GLY A 215 16.27 -11.59 20.90
C GLY A 215 15.92 -13.02 21.23
N GLY A 216 16.31 -13.97 20.37
CA GLY A 216 16.15 -15.40 20.61
C GLY A 216 14.71 -15.91 20.65
N LEU A 217 13.71 -15.13 20.14
CA LEU A 217 12.31 -15.54 20.21
C LEU A 217 12.00 -16.85 19.47
N MET A 218 12.86 -17.27 18.53
CA MET A 218 12.74 -18.56 17.86
C MET A 218 12.79 -19.75 18.86
N LYS A 219 13.52 -19.61 19.96
CA LYS A 219 13.65 -20.66 21.01
C LYS A 219 12.45 -20.65 21.96
N ILE A 220 11.82 -19.48 22.17
CA ILE A 220 10.77 -19.26 23.16
C ILE A 220 9.38 -19.48 22.55
N MET A 221 9.15 -18.87 21.39
CA MET A 221 7.88 -18.85 20.68
C MET A 221 8.06 -19.31 19.22
N PRO A 222 8.39 -20.58 18.97
CA PRO A 222 8.77 -21.08 17.66
C PRO A 222 7.66 -20.92 16.61
N PHE A 223 6.39 -21.09 16.97
CA PHE A 223 5.28 -20.89 16.03
C PHE A 223 5.19 -19.44 15.59
N LEU A 224 5.16 -18.49 16.52
CA LEU A 224 5.13 -17.07 16.20
C LEU A 224 6.34 -16.63 15.38
N ALA A 225 7.52 -17.17 15.70
CA ALA A 225 8.75 -16.86 15.00
C ALA A 225 8.72 -17.35 13.54
N VAL A 226 8.28 -18.57 13.28
CA VAL A 226 8.15 -19.09 11.91
C VAL A 226 7.13 -18.27 11.11
N CYS A 227 5.98 -17.95 11.71
CA CYS A 227 4.97 -17.12 11.07
C CYS A 227 5.51 -15.71 10.75
N TYR A 228 6.34 -15.13 11.64
CA TYR A 228 6.98 -13.84 11.42
C TYR A 228 7.99 -13.88 10.26
N VAL A 229 8.75 -14.98 10.14
CA VAL A 229 9.64 -15.19 8.98
C VAL A 229 8.82 -15.26 7.70
N ILE A 230 7.72 -16.03 7.67
CA ILE A 230 6.86 -16.15 6.48
C ILE A 230 6.29 -14.76 6.08
N ALA A 231 5.80 -13.98 7.06
CA ALA A 231 5.35 -12.63 6.82
C ALA A 231 6.46 -11.73 6.26
N GLY A 232 7.68 -11.86 6.81
CA GLY A 232 8.88 -11.16 6.31
C GLY A 232 9.21 -11.51 4.88
N MET A 233 9.21 -12.79 4.55
CA MET A 233 9.48 -13.28 3.19
C MET A 233 8.38 -12.84 2.21
N ALA A 234 7.13 -12.73 2.65
CA ALA A 234 6.05 -12.18 1.83
C ALA A 234 6.26 -10.70 1.52
N SER A 235 6.73 -9.92 2.50
CA SER A 235 7.07 -8.50 2.33
C SER A 235 8.31 -8.26 1.47
N LEU A 236 9.22 -9.23 1.41
CA LEU A 236 10.39 -9.23 0.54
C LEU A 236 10.07 -9.55 -0.92
N GLY A 237 8.84 -9.97 -1.21
CA GLY A 237 8.51 -10.47 -2.53
C GLY A 237 9.21 -11.80 -2.87
N LEU A 238 9.22 -12.77 -1.94
CA LEU A 238 9.79 -14.08 -2.23
C LEU A 238 8.85 -14.89 -3.14
N PRO A 239 9.37 -15.56 -4.20
CA PRO A 239 8.57 -16.41 -5.07
C PRO A 239 7.74 -17.44 -4.29
N GLY A 240 6.47 -17.63 -4.69
CA GLY A 240 5.51 -18.47 -4.00
C GLY A 240 4.62 -17.72 -2.97
N LEU A 241 4.92 -16.46 -2.68
CA LEU A 241 4.10 -15.59 -1.83
C LEU A 241 3.53 -14.43 -2.64
N SER A 242 2.43 -13.87 -2.16
CA SER A 242 1.64 -12.86 -2.89
C SER A 242 2.41 -11.58 -3.26
N GLY A 243 3.37 -11.16 -2.43
CA GLY A 243 4.19 -9.97 -2.66
C GLY A 243 4.99 -10.06 -3.95
N PHE A 244 5.61 -11.21 -4.22
CA PHE A 244 6.40 -11.42 -5.43
C PHE A 244 5.60 -11.17 -6.70
N VAL A 245 4.44 -11.82 -6.81
CA VAL A 245 3.61 -11.73 -8.01
C VAL A 245 3.15 -10.29 -8.26
N ALA A 246 2.69 -9.62 -7.21
CA ALA A 246 2.21 -8.25 -7.30
C ALA A 246 3.32 -7.28 -7.70
N GLU A 247 4.47 -7.32 -7.03
CA GLU A 247 5.60 -6.43 -7.29
C GLU A 247 6.23 -6.68 -8.66
N MET A 248 6.43 -7.95 -9.03
CA MET A 248 6.95 -8.27 -10.36
C MET A 248 6.03 -7.77 -11.47
N THR A 249 4.71 -7.93 -11.32
CA THR A 249 3.74 -7.40 -12.30
C THR A 249 3.82 -5.88 -12.39
N ILE A 250 3.97 -5.18 -11.25
CA ILE A 250 4.17 -3.72 -11.22
C ILE A 250 5.44 -3.34 -11.99
N PHE A 251 6.58 -3.97 -11.68
CA PHE A 251 7.86 -3.57 -12.26
C PHE A 251 7.93 -3.89 -13.75
N VAL A 252 7.38 -5.03 -14.18
CA VAL A 252 7.31 -5.38 -15.62
C VAL A 252 6.47 -4.33 -16.34
N GLY A 253 5.25 -4.05 -15.90
CA GLY A 253 4.40 -3.06 -16.56
C GLY A 253 4.94 -1.62 -16.48
N SER A 254 5.62 -1.27 -15.39
CA SER A 254 6.26 0.05 -15.27
C SER A 254 7.46 0.18 -16.19
N PHE A 255 8.24 -0.89 -16.38
CA PHE A 255 9.35 -0.93 -17.32
C PHE A 255 8.86 -0.87 -18.77
N GLU A 256 7.79 -1.60 -19.12
CA GLU A 256 7.15 -1.53 -20.43
C GLU A 256 6.70 -0.09 -20.75
N ALA A 257 5.99 0.57 -19.84
CA ALA A 257 5.56 1.96 -19.99
C ALA A 257 6.74 2.93 -20.15
N GLY A 258 7.74 2.82 -19.28
CA GLY A 258 8.92 3.69 -19.34
C GLY A 258 9.79 3.46 -20.57
N MET A 259 9.87 2.23 -21.08
CA MET A 259 10.59 1.91 -22.31
C MET A 259 9.82 2.42 -23.54
N ALA A 260 8.50 2.34 -23.55
CA ALA A 260 7.67 2.90 -24.61
C ALA A 260 7.89 4.42 -24.74
N ASP A 261 7.83 5.18 -23.63
CA ASP A 261 8.12 6.62 -23.64
C ASP A 261 9.53 6.92 -24.16
N TYR A 262 10.53 6.15 -23.71
CA TYR A 262 11.91 6.35 -24.12
C TYR A 262 12.09 6.14 -25.64
N LEU A 263 11.51 5.08 -26.20
CA LEU A 263 11.58 4.76 -27.62
C LEU A 263 10.76 5.76 -28.48
N ALA A 264 9.67 6.30 -27.95
CA ALA A 264 8.88 7.36 -28.60
C ALA A 264 9.58 8.74 -28.55
N GLY A 265 10.64 8.90 -27.76
CA GLY A 265 11.33 10.19 -27.57
C GLY A 265 10.60 11.14 -26.63
N GLU A 266 9.61 10.67 -25.87
CA GLU A 266 8.80 11.45 -24.93
C GLU A 266 9.50 11.66 -23.58
N GLY A 267 10.67 11.04 -23.38
CA GLY A 267 11.49 11.18 -22.19
C GLY A 267 11.78 9.87 -21.48
N SER A 268 12.52 9.93 -20.38
CA SER A 268 12.96 8.77 -19.61
C SER A 268 12.46 8.76 -18.17
N LEU A 269 11.55 9.66 -17.81
CA LEU A 269 11.14 9.87 -16.42
C LEU A 269 10.54 8.60 -15.79
N ARG A 270 9.57 7.97 -16.45
CA ARG A 270 8.95 6.72 -15.99
C ARG A 270 9.97 5.60 -15.83
N LEU A 271 10.90 5.49 -16.79
CA LEU A 271 11.97 4.48 -16.76
C LEU A 271 12.92 4.69 -15.57
N VAL A 272 13.38 5.93 -15.37
CA VAL A 272 14.27 6.29 -14.25
C VAL A 272 13.62 6.00 -12.89
N PHE A 273 12.38 6.42 -12.69
CA PHE A 273 11.65 6.14 -11.45
C PHE A 273 11.36 4.65 -11.27
N THR A 274 11.13 3.89 -12.34
CA THR A 274 11.00 2.43 -12.26
C THR A 274 12.28 1.77 -11.75
N ILE A 275 13.43 2.19 -12.25
CA ILE A 275 14.74 1.68 -11.78
C ILE A 275 14.93 2.02 -10.29
N ILE A 276 14.63 3.26 -9.89
CA ILE A 276 14.72 3.69 -8.49
C ILE A 276 13.77 2.87 -7.60
N ALA A 277 12.53 2.65 -8.03
CA ALA A 277 11.56 1.84 -7.31
C ALA A 277 12.02 0.37 -7.19
N CYS A 278 12.58 -0.23 -8.23
CA CYS A 278 13.19 -1.56 -8.17
C CYS A 278 14.31 -1.62 -7.13
N CYS A 279 15.18 -0.62 -7.05
CA CYS A 279 16.26 -0.56 -6.06
C CYS A 279 15.72 -0.53 -4.61
N SER A 280 14.48 -0.07 -4.38
CA SER A 280 13.88 -0.06 -3.05
C SER A 280 13.62 -1.46 -2.47
N ILE A 281 13.52 -2.51 -3.33
CA ILE A 281 13.43 -3.92 -2.88
C ILE A 281 14.64 -4.31 -2.05
N VAL A 282 15.83 -3.85 -2.44
CA VAL A 282 17.07 -4.13 -1.68
C VAL A 282 16.98 -3.52 -0.28
N ILE A 283 16.42 -2.30 -0.17
CA ILE A 283 16.24 -1.64 1.12
C ILE A 283 15.22 -2.39 1.96
N THR A 284 14.14 -2.89 1.33
CA THR A 284 13.14 -3.76 1.98
C THR A 284 13.80 -5.02 2.54
N ALA A 285 14.67 -5.66 1.77
CA ALA A 285 15.43 -6.81 2.24
C ALA A 285 16.28 -6.49 3.48
N VAL A 286 16.96 -5.36 3.47
CA VAL A 286 17.81 -4.94 4.58
C VAL A 286 17.01 -4.79 5.87
N TYR A 287 15.89 -4.05 5.89
CA TYR A 287 15.17 -3.84 7.15
C TYR A 287 14.42 -5.10 7.61
N ILE A 288 13.87 -5.90 6.72
CA ILE A 288 13.19 -7.16 7.09
C ILE A 288 14.19 -8.16 7.68
N LEU A 289 15.30 -8.43 6.99
CA LEU A 289 16.30 -9.39 7.48
C LEU A 289 16.96 -8.89 8.77
N ARG A 290 17.16 -7.58 8.93
CA ARG A 290 17.63 -6.99 10.18
C ARG A 290 16.67 -7.27 11.33
N VAL A 291 15.35 -7.09 11.12
CA VAL A 291 14.34 -7.32 12.15
C VAL A 291 14.26 -8.81 12.48
N VAL A 292 14.18 -9.68 11.47
CA VAL A 292 14.19 -11.14 11.64
C VAL A 292 15.42 -11.59 12.44
N GLY A 293 16.61 -11.11 12.05
CA GLY A 293 17.87 -11.46 12.72
C GLY A 293 17.89 -11.02 14.19
N LYS A 294 17.50 -9.76 14.47
CA LYS A 294 17.53 -9.24 15.85
C LYS A 294 16.44 -9.81 16.75
N LEU A 295 15.23 -9.97 16.21
CA LEU A 295 14.07 -10.39 16.99
C LEU A 295 14.08 -11.88 17.28
N LEU A 296 14.39 -12.71 16.27
CA LEU A 296 14.18 -14.15 16.34
C LEU A 296 15.45 -14.93 16.68
N LEU A 297 16.59 -14.44 16.22
CA LEU A 297 17.88 -15.10 16.38
C LEU A 297 18.69 -14.50 17.54
N GLY A 298 19.81 -15.13 17.88
CA GLY A 298 20.72 -14.66 18.91
C GLY A 298 20.35 -15.10 20.33
N PRO A 299 20.95 -14.44 21.34
CA PRO A 299 20.67 -14.72 22.75
C PRO A 299 19.34 -14.07 23.18
N VAL A 300 18.75 -14.63 24.20
CA VAL A 300 17.62 -14.01 24.92
C VAL A 300 18.22 -12.95 25.85
N TYR A 301 17.80 -11.70 25.70
CA TYR A 301 18.33 -10.60 26.49
C TYR A 301 17.68 -10.47 27.86
N ASP A 302 16.40 -10.82 27.98
CA ASP A 302 15.62 -10.74 29.22
C ASP A 302 15.24 -12.15 29.67
N GLU A 303 15.70 -12.56 30.84
CA GLU A 303 15.41 -13.89 31.42
C GLU A 303 13.90 -14.08 31.64
N HIS A 304 13.15 -13.00 31.89
CA HIS A 304 11.69 -13.07 32.01
C HIS A 304 11.03 -13.61 30.73
N HIS A 305 11.63 -13.36 29.58
CA HIS A 305 11.11 -13.87 28.30
C HIS A 305 11.18 -15.40 28.19
N LEU A 306 12.06 -16.08 28.94
CA LEU A 306 12.16 -17.57 28.95
C LEU A 306 10.91 -18.27 29.45
N SER A 307 10.09 -17.57 30.25
CA SER A 307 8.84 -18.11 30.82
C SER A 307 7.61 -17.88 29.92
N LEU A 308 7.77 -17.17 28.81
CA LEU A 308 6.64 -16.81 27.93
C LEU A 308 6.12 -18.01 27.14
N THR A 309 4.82 -18.08 26.97
CA THR A 309 4.13 -19.11 26.19
C THR A 309 4.01 -18.73 24.73
N ASP A 310 4.06 -19.72 23.85
CA ASP A 310 3.81 -19.52 22.40
C ASP A 310 2.32 -19.24 22.14
N ALA A 311 1.97 -19.07 20.87
CA ALA A 311 0.62 -18.72 20.42
C ALA A 311 -0.44 -19.70 20.93
N THR A 312 -1.56 -19.15 21.38
CA THR A 312 -2.77 -19.90 21.70
C THR A 312 -3.40 -20.47 20.42
N TRP A 313 -4.29 -21.44 20.56
CA TRP A 313 -4.90 -22.08 19.39
C TRP A 313 -5.72 -21.09 18.52
N TRP A 314 -6.39 -20.12 19.11
CA TRP A 314 -7.10 -19.06 18.38
C TRP A 314 -6.16 -18.17 17.56
N GLU A 315 -5.03 -17.79 18.16
CA GLU A 315 -4.00 -17.01 17.52
C GLU A 315 -3.36 -17.79 16.36
N ARG A 316 -3.13 -19.09 16.56
CA ARG A 316 -2.60 -19.99 15.50
C ARG A 316 -3.56 -20.08 14.34
N THR A 317 -4.86 -20.27 14.58
CA THR A 317 -5.87 -20.39 13.52
C THR A 317 -5.93 -19.12 12.69
N SER A 318 -6.03 -17.95 13.32
CA SER A 318 -6.09 -16.67 12.60
C SER A 318 -4.83 -16.41 11.77
N THR A 319 -3.66 -16.71 12.32
CA THR A 319 -2.38 -16.55 11.63
C THR A 319 -2.24 -17.51 10.45
N ILE A 320 -2.62 -18.77 10.61
CA ILE A 320 -2.58 -19.78 9.54
C ILE A 320 -3.52 -19.40 8.40
N VAL A 321 -4.72 -18.92 8.68
CA VAL A 321 -5.67 -18.46 7.65
C VAL A 321 -5.06 -17.33 6.81
N LEU A 322 -4.45 -16.33 7.44
CA LEU A 322 -3.79 -15.24 6.73
C LEU A 322 -2.60 -15.74 5.89
N ILE A 323 -1.79 -16.65 6.41
CA ILE A 323 -0.66 -17.26 5.66
C ILE A 323 -1.17 -18.05 4.46
N ILE A 324 -2.24 -18.84 4.61
CA ILE A 324 -2.84 -19.58 3.49
C ILE A 324 -3.33 -18.62 2.41
N CYS A 325 -3.98 -17.51 2.77
CA CYS A 325 -4.42 -16.51 1.80
C CYS A 325 -3.25 -15.88 1.04
N VAL A 326 -2.17 -15.51 1.75
CA VAL A 326 -0.95 -14.96 1.15
C VAL A 326 -0.27 -15.97 0.21
N ALA A 327 -0.18 -17.23 0.62
CA ALA A 327 0.39 -18.30 -0.21
C ALA A 327 -0.51 -18.66 -1.40
N ALA A 328 -1.83 -18.67 -1.24
CA ALA A 328 -2.76 -18.95 -2.32
C ALA A 328 -2.64 -17.94 -3.46
N ILE A 329 -2.54 -16.63 -3.15
CA ILE A 329 -2.32 -15.59 -4.17
C ILE A 329 -0.97 -15.79 -4.87
N GLY A 330 0.08 -16.15 -4.12
CA GLY A 330 1.41 -16.37 -4.67
C GLY A 330 1.54 -17.62 -5.53
N CYS A 331 0.83 -18.70 -5.18
CA CYS A 331 0.87 -19.98 -5.90
C CYS A 331 -0.10 -20.05 -7.10
N PHE A 332 -1.20 -19.31 -7.03
CA PHE A 332 -2.24 -19.29 -8.09
C PHE A 332 -2.48 -17.88 -8.66
N PRO A 333 -1.43 -17.19 -9.14
CA PRO A 333 -1.53 -15.80 -9.59
C PRO A 333 -2.52 -15.62 -10.74
N ASN A 334 -2.53 -16.53 -11.70
CA ASN A 334 -3.36 -16.46 -12.90
C ASN A 334 -4.87 -16.40 -12.57
N PHE A 335 -5.29 -17.06 -11.50
CA PHE A 335 -6.68 -17.00 -11.05
C PHE A 335 -7.06 -15.57 -10.62
N PHE A 336 -6.24 -14.95 -9.80
CA PHE A 336 -6.48 -13.59 -9.32
C PHE A 336 -6.31 -12.54 -10.44
N GLU A 337 -5.31 -12.71 -11.29
CA GLU A 337 -5.09 -11.84 -12.45
C GLU A 337 -6.27 -11.89 -13.42
N SER A 338 -6.78 -13.08 -13.73
CA SER A 338 -7.94 -13.24 -14.61
C SER A 338 -9.19 -12.61 -14.01
N LEU A 339 -9.40 -12.75 -12.71
CA LEU A 339 -10.51 -12.13 -12.00
C LEU A 339 -10.43 -10.58 -12.06
N ILE A 340 -9.23 -10.02 -11.87
CA ILE A 340 -8.98 -8.58 -11.96
C ILE A 340 -9.25 -8.10 -13.39
N LYS A 341 -8.66 -8.74 -14.38
CA LYS A 341 -8.87 -8.39 -15.80
C LYS A 341 -10.33 -8.49 -16.20
N PHE A 342 -11.02 -9.56 -15.81
CA PHE A 342 -12.46 -9.72 -16.08
C PHE A 342 -13.29 -8.59 -15.48
N THR A 343 -12.97 -8.15 -14.27
CA THR A 343 -13.73 -7.13 -13.56
C THR A 343 -13.43 -5.71 -14.08
N PHE A 344 -12.21 -5.40 -14.41
CA PHE A 344 -11.77 -4.02 -14.70
C PHE A 344 -11.49 -3.76 -16.18
N SER A 345 -11.04 -4.75 -16.96
CA SER A 345 -10.63 -4.56 -18.35
C SER A 345 -11.71 -3.96 -19.26
N PRO A 346 -12.97 -4.45 -19.27
CA PRO A 346 -13.98 -3.92 -20.20
C PRO A 346 -14.41 -2.49 -19.91
N GLN A 347 -14.25 -2.04 -18.66
CA GLN A 347 -14.84 -0.79 -18.18
C GLN A 347 -13.81 0.31 -17.97
N ILE A 348 -12.60 -0.03 -17.57
CA ILE A 348 -11.58 0.94 -17.16
C ILE A 348 -10.47 1.06 -18.20
N PHE A 349 -9.89 -0.06 -18.63
CA PHE A 349 -8.76 -0.01 -19.54
C PHE A 349 -9.16 0.46 -20.95
N ALA A 350 -10.39 0.15 -21.40
CA ALA A 350 -10.91 0.65 -22.66
C ALA A 350 -11.15 2.18 -22.67
N VAL A 351 -11.57 2.75 -21.54
CA VAL A 351 -11.81 4.20 -21.40
C VAL A 351 -10.52 5.00 -21.38
N ILE A 352 -9.45 4.39 -20.84
CA ILE A 352 -8.11 5.02 -20.78
C ILE A 352 -7.34 4.82 -22.11
N GLY A 353 -7.94 4.18 -23.13
CA GLY A 353 -7.28 3.92 -24.40
C GLY A 353 -6.21 2.81 -24.37
N MET A 354 -6.20 2.01 -23.33
CA MET A 354 -5.29 0.88 -23.14
C MET A 354 -5.97 -0.40 -23.61
N ASN A 355 -5.84 -0.73 -24.88
CA ASN A 355 -6.29 -2.00 -25.46
C ASN A 355 -5.28 -3.12 -25.28
#